data_3c5c133ed77f196d761c440487be582a
#
_entry.id   3c5c133ed77f196d761c440487be582a
#
_cell.length_a   1.000
_cell.length_b   1.000
_cell.length_c   1.000
_cell.angle_alpha   90.00
_cell.angle_beta   90.00
_cell.angle_gamma   90.00
#
_symmetry.space_group_name_H-M   'P 1'
#
loop_
_entity.id
_entity.type
_entity.pdbx_description
1 polymer ?
#
loop_
_entity_poly.entity_id
_entity_poly.type
_entity_poly.pdbx_seq_one_letter_code
_entity_poly.pdbx_strand_id
1 'polypeptide(L)'
;VEKNIVSDVVDDTSPISNIVIENNRVVGFHYRLCEVDANGTKGKWFEESKNKGLLYYLHGYHNVVIGLERALEGKKIGDRVEITLKPGDAYGERDPAAVLRVPLKKLQMAYGMKRPKIGGLVRVRSSDGWRNGIVLKSGKFNADVDFNHPLSGRVLHYEVEVELIREASEEEIAQGRPLIPNDTVRS
;
A
#
# COMPACT_ATOMS: atom_id res chain seq x y z
N VAL A 1 55.86 -6.54 40.14
CA VAL A 1 55.11 -5.37 39.61
C VAL A 1 54.21 -5.89 38.52
N GLU A 2 53.01 -6.30 38.91
CA GLU A 2 51.95 -6.77 38.01
C GLU A 2 51.11 -5.57 37.61
N LYS A 3 51.01 -5.31 36.29
CA LYS A 3 50.09 -4.35 35.70
C LYS A 3 48.75 -5.04 35.46
N ASN A 4 47.74 -4.71 36.24
CA ASN A 4 46.36 -5.03 35.96
C ASN A 4 45.93 -4.26 34.70
N ILE A 5 45.63 -4.97 33.62
CA ILE A 5 44.93 -4.46 32.45
C ILE A 5 43.46 -4.66 32.76
N VAL A 6 42.77 -3.56 33.12
CA VAL A 6 41.32 -3.51 33.18
C VAL A 6 40.84 -3.46 31.73
N SER A 7 40.24 -4.54 31.28
CA SER A 7 39.54 -4.56 30.00
C SER A 7 38.23 -3.76 30.17
N ASP A 8 38.21 -2.56 29.57
CA ASP A 8 37.01 -1.79 29.36
C ASP A 8 36.08 -2.62 28.46
N VAL A 9 35.08 -3.24 29.09
CA VAL A 9 33.92 -3.76 28.38
C VAL A 9 33.15 -2.56 27.89
N VAL A 10 33.30 -2.23 26.63
CA VAL A 10 32.47 -1.23 25.95
C VAL A 10 31.07 -1.84 25.90
N ASP A 11 30.20 -1.33 26.77
CA ASP A 11 28.77 -1.61 26.76
C ASP A 11 28.19 -0.95 25.49
N ASP A 12 28.10 -1.74 24.40
CA ASP A 12 27.47 -1.34 23.14
C ASP A 12 25.95 -1.38 23.28
N THR A 13 25.44 -0.58 24.18
CA THR A 13 24.02 -0.17 24.21
C THR A 13 23.82 0.98 23.26
N SER A 14 23.95 0.68 21.97
CA SER A 14 23.57 1.61 20.91
C SER A 14 22.07 1.97 21.07
N PRO A 15 21.71 3.25 20.99
CA PRO A 15 20.33 3.73 21.21
C PRO A 15 19.32 3.31 20.11
N ILE A 16 19.72 2.42 19.21
CA ILE A 16 18.90 1.94 18.09
C ILE A 16 17.74 1.04 18.56
N SER A 17 17.81 0.46 19.75
CA SER A 17 16.83 -0.52 20.25
C SER A 17 15.49 0.07 20.71
N ASN A 18 15.33 1.40 20.74
CA ASN A 18 14.14 2.05 21.28
C ASN A 18 13.35 2.91 20.26
N ILE A 19 13.76 2.94 18.99
CA ILE A 19 13.04 3.69 17.96
C ILE A 19 11.75 2.95 17.63
N VAL A 20 10.61 3.63 17.83
CA VAL A 20 9.27 3.12 17.50
C VAL A 20 8.67 3.88 16.34
N ILE A 21 7.68 3.28 15.69
CA ILE A 21 6.88 3.94 14.67
C ILE A 21 5.96 4.95 15.35
N GLU A 22 6.13 6.22 15.03
CA GLU A 22 5.34 7.35 15.48
C GLU A 22 5.24 8.41 14.38
N ASN A 23 4.45 9.47 14.58
CA ASN A 23 4.29 10.55 13.60
C ASN A 23 5.65 11.11 13.15
N ASN A 24 5.76 11.45 11.87
CA ASN A 24 6.97 11.97 11.22
C ASN A 24 8.13 10.96 11.14
N ARG A 25 7.85 9.66 11.24
CA ARG A 25 8.83 8.61 10.93
C ARG A 25 8.61 8.07 9.52
N VAL A 26 9.69 7.90 8.78
CA VAL A 26 9.69 7.10 7.55
C VAL A 26 9.89 5.65 7.94
N VAL A 27 8.96 4.82 7.50
CA VAL A 27 8.95 3.38 7.79
C VAL A 27 9.10 2.61 6.50
N GLY A 28 10.02 1.66 6.48
CA GLY A 28 10.19 0.68 5.41
C GLY A 28 9.82 -0.71 5.91
N PHE A 29 8.99 -1.42 5.15
CA PHE A 29 8.52 -2.73 5.54
C PHE A 29 8.31 -3.66 4.34
N HIS A 30 8.41 -4.95 4.61
CA HIS A 30 7.90 -5.98 3.71
C HIS A 30 6.49 -6.35 4.09
N TYR A 31 5.70 -6.73 3.09
CA TYR A 31 4.33 -7.20 3.31
C TYR A 31 3.92 -8.29 2.33
N ARG A 32 2.89 -9.02 2.69
CA ARG A 32 2.08 -9.84 1.80
C ARG A 32 0.60 -9.67 2.13
N LEU A 33 -0.24 -9.83 1.12
CA LEU A 33 -1.64 -9.49 1.15
C LEU A 33 -2.49 -10.58 0.52
N CYS A 34 -3.55 -10.99 1.21
CA CYS A 34 -4.60 -11.86 0.69
C CYS A 34 -6.00 -11.37 1.08
N GLU A 35 -7.00 -11.88 0.38
CA GLU A 35 -8.41 -11.69 0.75
C GLU A 35 -8.83 -12.74 1.77
N VAL A 36 -9.73 -12.36 2.66
CA VAL A 36 -10.35 -13.26 3.64
C VAL A 36 -11.81 -13.43 3.29
N ASP A 37 -12.28 -14.67 3.21
CA ASP A 37 -13.67 -14.98 2.89
C ASP A 37 -14.63 -14.73 4.08
N ALA A 38 -15.92 -14.88 3.85
CA ALA A 38 -16.96 -14.68 4.87
C ALA A 38 -16.85 -15.62 6.08
N ASN A 39 -16.12 -16.74 5.93
CA ASN A 39 -15.89 -17.71 7.01
C ASN A 39 -14.58 -17.42 7.78
N GLY A 40 -13.85 -16.36 7.41
CA GLY A 40 -12.58 -16.00 8.01
C GLY A 40 -11.38 -16.77 7.43
N THR A 41 -11.55 -17.48 6.31
CA THR A 41 -10.47 -18.24 5.69
C THR A 41 -9.61 -17.35 4.82
N LYS A 42 -8.28 -17.39 5.03
CA LYS A 42 -7.30 -16.69 4.19
C LYS A 42 -7.25 -17.33 2.80
N GLY A 43 -7.42 -16.51 1.77
CA GLY A 43 -7.26 -16.90 0.37
C GLY A 43 -5.81 -17.01 -0.06
N LYS A 44 -5.58 -17.08 -1.37
CA LYS A 44 -4.22 -17.05 -1.92
C LYS A 44 -3.62 -15.66 -1.78
N TRP A 45 -2.32 -15.61 -1.46
CA TRP A 45 -1.54 -14.37 -1.51
C TRP A 45 -1.50 -13.87 -2.96
N PHE A 46 -1.96 -12.66 -3.19
CA PHE A 46 -1.98 -12.07 -4.53
C PHE A 46 -1.05 -10.87 -4.67
N GLU A 47 -0.52 -10.37 -3.55
CA GLU A 47 0.47 -9.31 -3.53
C GLU A 47 1.50 -9.56 -2.45
N GLU A 48 2.79 -9.34 -2.77
CA GLU A 48 3.90 -9.39 -1.82
C GLU A 48 5.05 -8.49 -2.31
N SER A 49 5.80 -7.93 -1.37
CA SER A 49 6.90 -7.02 -1.64
C SER A 49 8.29 -7.65 -1.53
N LYS A 50 8.43 -8.86 -0.98
CA LYS A 50 9.73 -9.46 -0.64
C LYS A 50 10.72 -9.54 -1.80
N ASN A 51 10.22 -9.68 -3.04
CA ASN A 51 11.02 -9.73 -4.26
C ASN A 51 11.00 -8.40 -5.07
N LYS A 52 10.31 -7.36 -4.56
CA LYS A 52 10.13 -6.08 -5.23
C LYS A 52 10.79 -4.91 -4.52
N GLY A 53 11.29 -5.12 -3.30
CA GLY A 53 11.82 -4.09 -2.41
C GLY A 53 10.85 -3.69 -1.30
N LEU A 54 11.35 -2.87 -0.38
CA LEU A 54 10.53 -2.36 0.72
C LEU A 54 9.47 -1.39 0.22
N LEU A 55 8.29 -1.46 0.82
CA LEU A 55 7.34 -0.36 0.74
C LEU A 55 7.74 0.68 1.80
N TYR A 56 7.81 1.94 1.39
CA TYR A 56 8.09 3.06 2.29
C TYR A 56 6.86 3.93 2.47
N TYR A 57 6.62 4.41 3.69
CA TYR A 57 5.59 5.40 3.96
C TYR A 57 6.01 6.35 5.06
N LEU A 58 5.41 7.53 5.09
CA LEU A 58 5.55 8.52 6.14
C LEU A 58 4.37 8.34 7.10
N HIS A 59 4.66 7.97 8.36
CA HIS A 59 3.64 7.69 9.35
C HIS A 59 2.91 8.98 9.80
N GLY A 60 1.58 8.90 9.91
CA GLY A 60 0.70 10.02 10.23
C GLY A 60 0.17 10.80 9.02
N TYR A 61 0.51 10.40 7.79
CA TYR A 61 0.15 11.11 6.55
C TYR A 61 -0.74 10.30 5.60
N HIS A 62 -1.31 9.21 6.06
CA HIS A 62 -2.23 8.36 5.29
C HIS A 62 -1.65 7.85 3.97
N ASN A 63 -0.36 7.56 3.93
CA ASN A 63 0.29 6.99 2.75
C ASN A 63 -0.05 5.51 2.54
N VAL A 64 -0.50 4.83 3.57
CA VAL A 64 -1.02 3.46 3.57
C VAL A 64 -2.45 3.45 4.09
N VAL A 65 -3.17 2.33 3.94
CA VAL A 65 -4.54 2.21 4.46
C VAL A 65 -4.58 2.43 5.97
N ILE A 66 -5.60 3.13 6.46
CA ILE A 66 -5.66 3.64 7.83
C ILE A 66 -5.57 2.53 8.89
N GLY A 67 -6.16 1.37 8.63
CA GLY A 67 -6.08 0.23 9.54
C GLY A 67 -4.67 -0.33 9.69
N LEU A 68 -3.89 -0.32 8.59
CA LEU A 68 -2.49 -0.74 8.62
C LEU A 68 -1.62 0.29 9.34
N GLU A 69 -1.82 1.59 9.07
CA GLU A 69 -1.10 2.67 9.73
C GLU A 69 -1.25 2.58 11.26
N ARG A 70 -2.49 2.41 11.75
CA ARG A 70 -2.78 2.21 13.19
C ARG A 70 -2.13 0.95 13.76
N ALA A 71 -2.12 -0.15 13.01
CA ALA A 71 -1.53 -1.41 13.49
C ALA A 71 -0.01 -1.37 13.60
N LEU A 72 0.63 -0.50 12.83
CA LEU A 72 2.07 -0.31 12.84
C LEU A 72 2.54 0.70 13.89
N GLU A 73 1.66 1.57 14.40
CA GLU A 73 2.01 2.53 15.43
C GLU A 73 2.63 1.86 16.67
N GLY A 74 3.73 2.42 17.18
CA GLY A 74 4.46 1.89 18.33
C GLY A 74 5.29 0.63 18.06
N LYS A 75 5.29 0.09 16.84
CA LYS A 75 6.11 -1.07 16.46
C LYS A 75 7.56 -0.66 16.27
N LYS A 76 8.46 -1.66 16.33
CA LYS A 76 9.92 -1.52 16.21
C LYS A 76 10.44 -2.22 14.96
N ILE A 77 11.67 -1.94 14.59
CA ILE A 77 12.39 -2.71 13.57
C ILE A 77 12.46 -4.19 13.99
N GLY A 78 12.14 -5.08 13.07
CA GLY A 78 12.06 -6.54 13.27
C GLY A 78 10.69 -7.03 13.75
N ASP A 79 9.76 -6.15 14.12
CA ASP A 79 8.42 -6.56 14.52
C ASP A 79 7.65 -7.11 13.31
N ARG A 80 6.87 -8.17 13.59
CA ARG A 80 5.93 -8.75 12.64
C ARG A 80 4.51 -8.45 13.09
N VAL A 81 3.70 -7.98 12.16
CA VAL A 81 2.31 -7.61 12.39
C VAL A 81 1.43 -8.39 11.44
N GLU A 82 0.47 -9.12 11.99
CA GLU A 82 -0.61 -9.75 11.23
C GLU A 82 -1.91 -9.02 11.55
N ILE A 83 -2.63 -8.56 10.53
CA ILE A 83 -3.89 -7.86 10.72
C ILE A 83 -4.87 -8.16 9.60
N THR A 84 -6.13 -8.33 9.99
CA THR A 84 -7.26 -8.45 9.07
C THR A 84 -8.08 -7.16 9.12
N LEU A 85 -8.18 -6.48 7.99
CA LEU A 85 -8.86 -5.20 7.85
C LEU A 85 -10.19 -5.38 7.15
N LYS A 86 -11.23 -4.78 7.73
CA LYS A 86 -12.52 -4.61 7.05
C LYS A 86 -12.41 -3.54 5.98
N PRO A 87 -13.33 -3.49 5.00
CA PRO A 87 -13.28 -2.50 3.91
C PRO A 87 -13.10 -1.06 4.40
N GLY A 88 -13.83 -0.64 5.43
CA GLY A 88 -13.76 0.72 5.98
C GLY A 88 -12.40 1.12 6.55
N ASP A 89 -11.59 0.17 7.00
CA ASP A 89 -10.21 0.39 7.49
C ASP A 89 -9.15 0.19 6.40
N ALA A 90 -9.58 -0.20 5.19
CA ALA A 90 -8.71 -0.48 4.04
C ALA A 90 -9.07 0.41 2.84
N TYR A 91 -9.65 -0.17 1.79
CA TYR A 91 -9.94 0.55 0.53
C TYR A 91 -11.40 1.03 0.42
N GLY A 92 -12.13 1.06 1.52
CA GLY A 92 -13.53 1.49 1.60
C GLY A 92 -14.51 0.44 1.11
N GLU A 93 -15.78 0.70 1.38
CA GLU A 93 -16.88 -0.11 0.86
C GLU A 93 -17.01 0.08 -0.66
N ARG A 94 -17.58 -0.92 -1.31
CA ARG A 94 -17.88 -0.81 -2.73
C ARG A 94 -19.09 0.08 -2.94
N ASP A 95 -18.94 1.15 -3.70
CA ASP A 95 -20.01 2.08 -4.05
C ASP A 95 -20.70 1.64 -5.35
N PRO A 96 -21.95 1.22 -5.32
CA PRO A 96 -22.71 0.91 -6.53
C PRO A 96 -22.88 2.11 -7.47
N ALA A 97 -22.89 3.35 -6.94
CA ALA A 97 -23.00 4.57 -7.73
C ALA A 97 -21.72 4.86 -8.52
N ALA A 98 -20.58 4.27 -8.14
CA ALA A 98 -19.34 4.34 -8.91
C ALA A 98 -19.33 3.43 -10.16
N VAL A 99 -20.38 2.62 -10.38
CA VAL A 99 -20.55 1.85 -11.61
C VAL A 99 -21.36 2.68 -12.60
N LEU A 100 -20.69 3.18 -13.63
CA LEU A 100 -21.29 4.12 -14.59
C LEU A 100 -21.40 3.48 -15.98
N ARG A 101 -22.51 3.82 -16.66
CA ARG A 101 -22.68 3.53 -18.09
C ARG A 101 -21.98 4.58 -18.93
N VAL A 102 -20.92 4.20 -19.63
CA VAL A 102 -20.06 5.10 -20.40
C VAL A 102 -20.17 4.80 -21.89
N PRO A 103 -20.42 5.80 -22.76
CA PRO A 103 -20.36 5.63 -24.20
C PRO A 103 -18.98 5.16 -24.67
N LEU A 104 -18.91 4.18 -25.58
CA LEU A 104 -17.64 3.62 -26.07
C LEU A 104 -16.68 4.68 -26.63
N LYS A 105 -17.21 5.75 -27.24
CA LYS A 105 -16.42 6.86 -27.76
C LYS A 105 -15.67 7.68 -26.70
N LYS A 106 -16.06 7.57 -25.42
CA LYS A 106 -15.38 8.23 -24.29
C LYS A 106 -14.33 7.36 -23.63
N LEU A 107 -14.21 6.08 -24.04
CA LEU A 107 -13.26 5.13 -23.47
C LEU A 107 -11.94 5.23 -24.22
N GLN A 108 -10.85 5.38 -23.47
CA GLN A 108 -9.51 5.11 -23.97
C GLN A 108 -9.16 3.67 -23.61
N MET A 109 -8.99 2.84 -24.62
CA MET A 109 -8.63 1.43 -24.50
C MET A 109 -7.15 1.24 -24.84
N ALA A 110 -6.60 0.08 -24.51
CA ALA A 110 -5.26 -0.30 -24.97
C ALA A 110 -5.18 -0.28 -26.51
N TYR A 111 -3.98 0.02 -27.01
CA TYR A 111 -3.72 0.12 -28.46
C TYR A 111 -4.20 -1.13 -29.21
N GLY A 112 -4.88 -0.93 -30.33
CA GLY A 112 -5.39 -2.00 -31.19
C GLY A 112 -6.72 -2.63 -30.77
N MET A 113 -7.32 -2.25 -29.64
CA MET A 113 -8.63 -2.77 -29.24
C MET A 113 -9.77 -1.99 -29.91
N LYS A 114 -10.65 -2.70 -30.61
CA LYS A 114 -11.87 -2.13 -31.20
C LYS A 114 -13.06 -2.08 -30.23
N ARG A 115 -13.04 -2.90 -29.18
CA ARG A 115 -14.08 -2.98 -28.15
C ARG A 115 -13.46 -3.31 -26.78
N PRO A 116 -14.01 -2.76 -25.70
CA PRO A 116 -13.56 -3.09 -24.35
C PRO A 116 -13.93 -4.53 -24.01
N LYS A 117 -12.97 -5.25 -23.42
CA LYS A 117 -13.20 -6.61 -22.88
C LYS A 117 -13.72 -6.50 -21.44
N ILE A 118 -14.65 -7.39 -21.07
CA ILE A 118 -15.10 -7.53 -19.69
C ILE A 118 -13.90 -7.89 -18.80
N GLY A 119 -13.76 -7.24 -17.66
CA GLY A 119 -12.58 -7.31 -16.78
C GLY A 119 -11.38 -6.48 -17.24
N GLY A 120 -11.44 -5.86 -18.43
CA GLY A 120 -10.37 -5.02 -18.95
C GLY A 120 -10.32 -3.65 -18.31
N LEU A 121 -9.10 -3.12 -18.14
CA LEU A 121 -8.86 -1.77 -17.68
C LEU A 121 -9.13 -0.78 -18.81
N VAL A 122 -9.87 0.27 -18.53
CA VAL A 122 -10.14 1.39 -19.43
C VAL A 122 -9.89 2.71 -18.74
N ARG A 123 -9.59 3.76 -19.51
CA ARG A 123 -9.53 5.14 -19.01
C ARG A 123 -10.69 5.94 -19.56
N VAL A 124 -11.29 6.74 -18.71
CA VAL A 124 -12.42 7.61 -19.07
C VAL A 124 -12.06 9.04 -18.73
N ARG A 125 -12.28 9.94 -19.66
CA ARG A 125 -12.12 11.39 -19.43
C ARG A 125 -13.34 11.92 -18.66
N SER A 126 -13.11 12.46 -17.47
CA SER A 126 -14.06 13.17 -16.63
C SER A 126 -13.75 14.68 -16.64
N SER A 127 -14.63 15.51 -16.03
CA SER A 127 -14.36 16.93 -15.74
C SER A 127 -13.06 17.12 -14.97
N ASP A 128 -12.78 16.21 -14.04
CA ASP A 128 -11.67 16.27 -13.07
C ASP A 128 -10.40 15.57 -13.58
N GLY A 129 -10.38 15.14 -14.85
CA GLY A 129 -9.25 14.46 -15.46
C GLY A 129 -9.54 13.03 -15.92
N TRP A 130 -8.49 12.23 -16.01
CA TRP A 130 -8.60 10.83 -16.42
C TRP A 130 -8.85 9.92 -15.22
N ARG A 131 -9.87 9.06 -15.33
CA ARG A 131 -10.17 8.03 -14.33
C ARG A 131 -9.97 6.64 -14.94
N ASN A 132 -9.34 5.76 -14.20
CA ASN A 132 -9.24 4.34 -14.55
C ASN A 132 -10.48 3.60 -14.06
N GLY A 133 -10.97 2.64 -14.84
CA GLY A 133 -12.09 1.80 -14.45
C GLY A 133 -11.98 0.40 -15.07
N ILE A 134 -12.74 -0.53 -14.52
CA ILE A 134 -12.82 -1.91 -14.99
C ILE A 134 -14.15 -2.11 -15.70
N VAL A 135 -14.12 -2.72 -16.89
CA VAL A 135 -15.32 -2.98 -17.68
C VAL A 135 -16.08 -4.16 -17.09
N LEU A 136 -17.29 -3.93 -16.62
CA LEU A 136 -18.19 -4.99 -16.12
C LEU A 136 -19.06 -5.57 -17.22
N LYS A 137 -19.48 -4.71 -18.18
CA LYS A 137 -20.32 -5.11 -19.31
C LYS A 137 -19.96 -4.30 -20.55
N SER A 138 -19.90 -4.95 -21.71
CA SER A 138 -19.61 -4.32 -22.99
C SER A 138 -20.81 -4.48 -23.92
N GLY A 139 -21.45 -3.37 -24.28
CA GLY A 139 -22.55 -3.31 -25.22
C GLY A 139 -22.15 -2.81 -26.60
N LYS A 140 -23.14 -2.59 -27.48
CA LYS A 140 -22.91 -2.09 -28.85
C LYS A 140 -22.43 -0.63 -28.88
N PHE A 141 -22.92 0.22 -27.95
CA PHE A 141 -22.67 1.66 -27.92
C PHE A 141 -22.10 2.16 -26.59
N ASN A 142 -22.30 1.39 -25.51
CA ASN A 142 -21.91 1.75 -24.15
C ASN A 142 -21.24 0.56 -23.48
N ALA A 143 -20.47 0.84 -22.42
CA ALA A 143 -19.97 -0.13 -21.46
C ALA A 143 -20.36 0.28 -20.05
N ASP A 144 -20.64 -0.68 -19.18
CA ASP A 144 -20.76 -0.43 -17.76
C ASP A 144 -19.36 -0.57 -17.17
N VAL A 145 -18.86 0.53 -16.58
CA VAL A 145 -17.48 0.66 -16.08
C VAL A 145 -17.53 0.92 -14.59
N ASP A 146 -16.80 0.14 -13.85
CA ASP A 146 -16.63 0.24 -12.40
C ASP A 146 -15.40 1.09 -12.08
N PHE A 147 -15.61 2.18 -11.36
CA PHE A 147 -14.58 3.12 -10.92
C PHE A 147 -14.19 2.93 -9.45
N ASN A 148 -14.73 1.92 -8.77
CA ASN A 148 -14.27 1.56 -7.44
C ASN A 148 -12.80 1.11 -7.48
N HIS A 149 -12.11 1.27 -6.35
CA HIS A 149 -10.80 0.66 -6.19
C HIS A 149 -10.94 -0.87 -6.32
N PRO A 150 -10.03 -1.59 -7.00
CA PRO A 150 -10.13 -3.05 -7.19
C PRO A 150 -10.29 -3.87 -5.90
N LEU A 151 -9.79 -3.34 -4.78
CA LEU A 151 -9.87 -3.97 -3.46
C LEU A 151 -11.00 -3.43 -2.56
N SER A 152 -11.84 -2.48 -3.04
CA SER A 152 -13.00 -2.00 -2.29
C SER A 152 -14.00 -3.12 -2.01
N GLY A 153 -14.58 -3.09 -0.82
CA GLY A 153 -15.56 -4.07 -0.35
C GLY A 153 -14.97 -5.42 0.05
N ARG A 154 -13.62 -5.56 0.04
CA ARG A 154 -12.95 -6.80 0.41
C ARG A 154 -12.40 -6.74 1.83
N VAL A 155 -12.50 -7.85 2.55
CA VAL A 155 -11.79 -8.07 3.81
C VAL A 155 -10.38 -8.53 3.46
N LEU A 156 -9.38 -7.79 3.93
CA LEU A 156 -7.99 -8.00 3.53
C LEU A 156 -7.14 -8.40 4.73
N HIS A 157 -6.28 -9.39 4.55
CA HIS A 157 -5.31 -9.81 5.56
C HIS A 157 -3.90 -9.44 5.11
N TYR A 158 -3.23 -8.68 5.98
CA TYR A 158 -1.84 -8.27 5.82
C TYR A 158 -0.96 -9.03 6.79
N GLU A 159 0.20 -9.45 6.32
CA GLU A 159 1.34 -9.81 7.13
C GLU A 159 2.47 -8.86 6.77
N VAL A 160 3.04 -8.21 7.78
CA VAL A 160 4.01 -7.12 7.63
C VAL A 160 5.22 -7.42 8.49
N GLU A 161 6.42 -7.13 7.97
CA GLU A 161 7.69 -7.18 8.69
C GLU A 161 8.36 -5.81 8.57
N VAL A 162 8.60 -5.16 9.72
CA VAL A 162 9.20 -3.82 9.78
C VAL A 162 10.71 -3.93 9.64
N GLU A 163 11.29 -3.30 8.62
CA GLU A 163 12.71 -3.41 8.30
C GLU A 163 13.50 -2.12 8.56
N LEU A 164 12.81 -0.98 8.51
CA LEU A 164 13.44 0.33 8.64
C LEU A 164 12.52 1.32 9.34
N ILE A 165 13.08 2.08 10.28
CA ILE A 165 12.45 3.26 10.87
C ILE A 165 13.51 4.34 10.93
N ARG A 166 13.22 5.54 10.40
CA ARG A 166 14.08 6.73 10.52
C ARG A 166 13.25 7.99 10.70
N GLU A 167 13.88 9.05 11.12
CA GLU A 167 13.25 10.37 11.10
C GLU A 167 12.99 10.82 9.67
N ALA A 168 11.87 11.51 9.47
CA ALA A 168 11.58 12.16 8.20
C ALA A 168 12.36 13.47 8.12
N SER A 169 12.78 13.84 6.91
CA SER A 169 13.32 15.17 6.64
C SER A 169 12.20 16.21 6.62
N GLU A 170 12.56 17.48 6.77
CA GLU A 170 11.60 18.60 6.65
C GLU A 170 10.90 18.59 5.28
N GLU A 171 11.63 18.21 4.22
CA GLU A 171 11.08 18.10 2.87
C GLU A 171 10.04 16.97 2.75
N GLU A 172 10.28 15.81 3.35
CA GLU A 172 9.34 14.68 3.40
C GLU A 172 8.06 15.04 4.15
N ILE A 173 8.23 15.74 5.28
CA ILE A 173 7.11 16.26 6.08
C ILE A 173 6.30 17.27 5.26
N ALA A 174 6.96 18.23 4.61
CA ALA A 174 6.30 19.23 3.77
C ALA A 174 5.57 18.63 2.57
N GLN A 175 6.10 17.54 1.99
CA GLN A 175 5.48 16.83 0.87
C GLN A 175 4.45 15.79 1.32
N GLY A 176 4.41 15.43 2.61
CA GLY A 176 3.53 14.40 3.15
C GLY A 176 3.82 12.98 2.65
N ARG A 177 5.06 12.72 2.23
CA ARG A 177 5.48 11.42 1.68
C ARG A 177 6.98 11.20 1.82
N PRO A 178 7.47 9.95 1.87
CA PRO A 178 8.89 9.67 1.90
C PRO A 178 9.57 10.02 0.57
N LEU A 179 10.79 10.53 0.64
CA LEU A 179 11.70 10.66 -0.48
C LEU A 179 12.56 9.39 -0.54
N ILE A 180 12.18 8.49 -1.41
CA ILE A 180 12.93 7.25 -1.62
C ILE A 180 14.15 7.60 -2.46
N PRO A 181 15.38 7.27 -2.03
CA PRO A 181 16.54 7.38 -2.91
C PRO A 181 16.23 6.60 -4.21
N ASN A 182 16.56 7.19 -5.34
CA ASN A 182 16.32 6.64 -6.68
C ASN A 182 17.07 5.30 -6.88
N ASP A 183 16.64 4.25 -6.23
CA ASP A 183 17.00 2.88 -6.54
C ASP A 183 15.78 2.19 -7.11
N THR A 184 15.71 2.21 -8.40
CA THR A 184 14.89 1.40 -9.28
C THR A 184 13.94 2.16 -10.21
N VAL A 185 14.51 3.01 -11.03
CA VAL A 185 14.07 2.99 -12.42
C VAL A 185 14.77 1.77 -13.05
N ARG A 186 14.17 0.61 -12.98
CA ARG A 186 14.49 -0.49 -13.90
C ARG A 186 13.51 -0.44 -15.03
N SER A 187 14.06 -0.10 -16.17
CA SER A 187 13.60 -0.25 -17.55
C SER A 187 12.79 -1.52 -17.78
#